data_b1119f59ba27b6d77d9460212dcd6a15
#
_entry.id   b1119f59ba27b6d77d9460212dcd6a15
#
_cell.length_a   1.000
_cell.length_b   1.000
_cell.length_c   1.000
_cell.angle_alpha   90.00
_cell.angle_beta   90.00
_cell.angle_gamma   90.00
#
_symmetry.space_group_name_H-M   'P 1'
#
loop_
_entity.id
_entity.type
_entity.pdbx_description
1 polymer ?
#
loop_
_entity_poly.entity_id
_entity_poly.type
_entity_poly.pdbx_seq_one_letter_code
_entity_poly.pdbx_strand_id
1 'polypeptide(L)'
;FPKVKIYTSSKIGKGTSMREGMLLAKDEVVVYLDADILTYPPDIVELLSEPIIKGEADFVKSCFDRQAGRVTELVAKPLLSLLFPDLTRFAQPLSGMIAGKKSWFKKIEFENDYGVDIGILLDMHTLGARMKEVNIGFIENRMQTWEQLAKMSREVSKAILKRAKSIEVTNLETLENISVIRTQMDH
;
A
#
# COMPACT_ATOMS: atom_id res chain seq x y z
N PHE A 1 -6.89 27.56 6.12
CA PHE A 1 -7.79 26.55 6.72
C PHE A 1 -7.63 26.60 8.24
N PRO A 2 -8.57 27.21 8.99
CA PRO A 2 -8.42 27.45 10.44
C PRO A 2 -8.42 26.20 11.33
N LYS A 3 -8.74 25.03 10.78
CA LYS A 3 -8.78 23.76 11.51
C LYS A 3 -7.60 22.83 11.18
N VAL A 4 -6.69 23.22 10.28
CA VAL A 4 -5.52 22.41 9.92
C VAL A 4 -4.46 22.53 11.02
N LYS A 5 -3.96 21.38 11.48
CA LYS A 5 -2.82 21.30 12.38
C LYS A 5 -1.61 20.79 11.61
N ILE A 6 -0.49 21.45 11.76
CA ILE A 6 0.77 21.06 11.14
C ILE A 6 1.64 20.43 12.22
N TYR A 7 2.16 19.24 11.91
CA TYR A 7 3.10 18.51 12.77
C TYR A 7 4.37 18.19 11.98
N THR A 8 5.51 18.37 12.62
CA THR A 8 6.80 17.94 12.08
C THR A 8 7.08 16.53 12.53
N SER A 9 7.37 15.64 11.59
CA SER A 9 7.74 14.26 11.90
C SER A 9 9.10 14.18 12.60
N SER A 10 9.24 13.25 13.54
CA SER A 10 10.47 13.04 14.30
C SER A 10 11.64 12.57 13.43
N LYS A 11 11.34 11.91 12.30
CA LYS A 11 12.34 11.42 11.31
C LYS A 11 11.80 11.59 9.90
N ILE A 12 12.71 11.73 8.95
CA ILE A 12 12.37 11.75 7.53
C ILE A 12 11.94 10.34 7.08
N GLY A 13 10.77 10.25 6.46
CA GLY A 13 10.25 9.01 5.90
C GLY A 13 8.72 8.99 5.86
N LYS A 14 8.15 8.52 4.74
CA LYS A 14 6.69 8.47 4.54
C LYS A 14 6.00 7.70 5.67
N GLY A 15 6.46 6.50 5.95
CA GLY A 15 5.82 5.65 6.95
C GLY A 15 5.97 6.16 8.38
N THR A 16 7.09 6.81 8.71
CA THR A 16 7.24 7.47 10.02
C THR A 16 6.18 8.55 10.18
N SER A 17 6.01 9.42 9.19
CA SER A 17 4.99 10.48 9.21
C SER A 17 3.57 9.92 9.30
N MET A 18 3.27 8.85 8.56
CA MET A 18 1.96 8.17 8.62
C MET A 18 1.69 7.58 10.02
N ARG A 19 2.67 6.90 10.60
CA ARG A 19 2.55 6.33 11.95
C ARG A 19 2.32 7.40 13.01
N GLU A 20 3.09 8.48 12.98
CA GLU A 20 2.95 9.58 13.93
C GLU A 20 1.60 10.30 13.77
N GLY A 21 1.16 10.55 12.53
CA GLY A 21 -0.16 11.09 12.23
C GLY A 21 -1.29 10.21 12.77
N MET A 22 -1.19 8.88 12.63
CA MET A 22 -2.15 7.94 13.20
C MET A 22 -2.20 8.04 14.73
N LEU A 23 -1.05 8.15 15.40
CA LEU A 23 -1.00 8.29 16.85
C LEU A 23 -1.67 9.58 17.33
N LEU A 24 -1.50 10.67 16.59
CA LEU A 24 -2.09 11.98 16.88
C LEU A 24 -3.59 12.06 16.54
N ALA A 25 -4.09 11.23 15.63
CA ALA A 25 -5.51 11.20 15.29
C ALA A 25 -6.37 10.88 16.54
N LYS A 26 -7.49 11.59 16.71
CA LYS A 26 -8.38 11.41 17.85
C LYS A 26 -9.46 10.38 17.59
N ASP A 27 -9.94 10.33 16.35
CA ASP A 27 -11.08 9.50 15.95
C ASP A 27 -10.63 8.09 15.53
N GLU A 28 -11.58 7.17 15.50
CA GLU A 28 -11.32 5.77 15.15
C GLU A 28 -11.09 5.59 13.63
N VAL A 29 -11.72 6.37 12.78
CA VAL A 29 -11.50 6.32 11.34
C VAL A 29 -10.38 7.29 10.96
N VAL A 30 -9.33 6.77 10.36
CA VAL A 30 -8.18 7.54 9.87
C VAL A 30 -8.11 7.44 8.35
N VAL A 31 -8.01 8.58 7.68
CA VAL A 31 -7.82 8.68 6.23
C VAL A 31 -6.44 9.26 5.96
N TYR A 32 -5.70 8.63 5.03
CA TYR A 32 -4.43 9.14 4.52
C TYR A 32 -4.60 9.59 3.08
N LEU A 33 -4.03 10.72 2.75
CA LEU A 33 -4.00 11.29 1.40
C LEU A 33 -2.58 11.76 1.09
N ASP A 34 -2.11 11.49 -0.13
CA ASP A 34 -0.82 11.99 -0.61
C ASP A 34 -0.93 13.49 -0.92
N ALA A 35 -0.05 14.31 -0.35
CA ALA A 35 -0.18 15.78 -0.41
C ALA A 35 0.21 16.40 -1.77
N ASP A 36 0.79 15.60 -2.67
CA ASP A 36 1.24 16.00 -4.00
C ASP A 36 0.22 15.74 -5.12
N ILE A 37 -0.94 15.21 -4.79
CA ILE A 37 -2.05 15.01 -5.72
C ILE A 37 -2.90 16.30 -5.78
N LEU A 38 -3.10 16.82 -6.99
CA LEU A 38 -3.82 18.08 -7.22
C LEU A 38 -5.28 17.89 -7.65
N THR A 39 -5.64 16.69 -8.07
CA THR A 39 -6.91 16.37 -8.74
C THR A 39 -7.84 15.49 -7.91
N TYR A 40 -7.78 15.60 -6.58
CA TYR A 40 -8.69 14.86 -5.72
C TYR A 40 -10.15 15.27 -5.97
N PRO A 41 -11.08 14.29 -6.03
CA PRO A 41 -12.50 14.62 -5.99
C PRO A 41 -12.84 15.32 -4.65
N PRO A 42 -13.81 16.25 -4.64
CA PRO A 42 -14.16 16.99 -3.42
C PRO A 42 -14.59 16.12 -2.24
N ASP A 43 -15.16 14.95 -2.53
CA ASP A 43 -15.71 13.96 -1.60
C ASP A 43 -14.73 12.80 -1.30
N ILE A 44 -13.42 12.96 -1.59
CA ILE A 44 -12.42 11.91 -1.41
C ILE A 44 -12.43 11.30 0.00
N VAL A 45 -12.63 12.12 1.03
CA VAL A 45 -12.64 11.66 2.43
C VAL A 45 -13.85 10.78 2.69
N GLU A 46 -15.03 11.20 2.20
CA GLU A 46 -16.27 10.43 2.30
C GLU A 46 -16.15 9.10 1.54
N LEU A 47 -15.68 9.14 0.29
CA LEU A 47 -15.51 7.93 -0.54
C LEU A 47 -14.66 6.86 0.17
N LEU A 48 -13.56 7.27 0.81
CA LEU A 48 -12.67 6.33 1.49
C LEU A 48 -13.19 5.91 2.86
N SER A 49 -13.87 6.77 3.60
CA SER A 49 -14.30 6.50 4.98
C SER A 49 -15.67 5.82 5.06
N GLU A 50 -16.55 6.05 4.10
CA GLU A 50 -17.94 5.56 4.13
C GLU A 50 -18.05 4.04 4.34
N PRO A 51 -17.29 3.17 3.64
CA PRO A 51 -17.39 1.72 3.86
C PRO A 51 -17.00 1.31 5.29
N ILE A 52 -16.11 2.08 5.94
CA ILE A 52 -15.70 1.82 7.32
C ILE A 52 -16.78 2.28 8.31
N ILE A 53 -17.35 3.46 8.06
CA ILE A 53 -18.42 4.03 8.89
C ILE A 53 -19.68 3.15 8.83
N LYS A 54 -19.99 2.60 7.64
CA LYS A 54 -21.09 1.65 7.46
C LYS A 54 -20.81 0.25 8.03
N GLY A 55 -19.62 -0.01 8.53
CA GLY A 55 -19.23 -1.32 9.06
C GLY A 55 -19.00 -2.40 8.01
N GLU A 56 -18.87 -2.03 6.73
CA GLU A 56 -18.65 -2.95 5.61
C GLU A 56 -17.18 -3.34 5.45
N ALA A 57 -16.26 -2.48 5.89
CA ALA A 57 -14.82 -2.67 5.84
C ALA A 57 -14.13 -2.23 7.12
N ASP A 58 -12.94 -2.76 7.36
CA ASP A 58 -12.01 -2.34 8.41
C ASP A 58 -10.84 -1.54 7.83
N PHE A 59 -10.56 -1.77 6.52
CA PHE A 59 -9.56 -1.09 5.75
C PHE A 59 -10.03 -0.87 4.31
N VAL A 60 -9.78 0.32 3.77
CA VAL A 60 -10.11 0.73 2.40
C VAL A 60 -8.85 1.20 1.70
N LYS A 61 -8.66 0.74 0.46
CA LYS A 61 -7.60 1.18 -0.43
C LYS A 61 -8.20 1.81 -1.67
N SER A 62 -7.65 2.92 -2.14
CA SER A 62 -8.13 3.52 -3.37
C SER A 62 -7.59 2.82 -4.61
N CYS A 63 -8.39 2.78 -5.66
CA CYS A 63 -7.95 2.67 -7.04
C CYS A 63 -8.41 3.90 -7.85
N PHE A 64 -7.87 4.08 -9.03
CA PHE A 64 -8.13 5.26 -9.86
C PHE A 64 -7.97 4.94 -11.35
N ASP A 65 -8.63 5.74 -12.20
CA ASP A 65 -8.81 5.49 -13.64
C ASP A 65 -7.58 5.88 -14.46
N ARG A 66 -6.41 5.37 -14.08
CA ARG A 66 -5.21 5.49 -14.89
C ARG A 66 -4.38 4.23 -14.80
N GLN A 67 -3.48 4.06 -15.77
CA GLN A 67 -2.51 2.98 -15.71
C GLN A 67 -1.65 3.08 -14.45
N ALA A 68 -1.49 1.98 -13.74
CA ALA A 68 -0.68 1.92 -12.54
C ALA A 68 0.79 2.29 -12.83
N GLY A 69 1.46 2.81 -11.80
CA GLY A 69 2.86 3.21 -11.91
C GLY A 69 3.79 2.02 -12.21
N ARG A 70 4.96 2.31 -12.80
CA ARG A 70 5.95 1.28 -13.19
C ARG A 70 6.32 0.34 -12.06
N VAL A 71 6.53 0.84 -10.84
CA VAL A 71 6.83 -0.01 -9.68
C VAL A 71 5.65 -0.91 -9.32
N THR A 72 4.43 -0.42 -9.49
CA THR A 72 3.22 -1.24 -9.28
C THR A 72 3.18 -2.39 -10.28
N GLU A 73 3.37 -2.12 -11.59
CA GLU A 73 3.25 -3.13 -12.64
C GLU A 73 4.43 -4.10 -12.67
N LEU A 74 5.66 -3.58 -12.48
CA LEU A 74 6.88 -4.37 -12.71
C LEU A 74 7.45 -5.00 -11.44
N VAL A 75 7.00 -4.59 -10.26
CA VAL A 75 7.51 -5.10 -8.98
C VAL A 75 6.37 -5.60 -8.08
N ALA A 76 5.44 -4.74 -7.70
CA ALA A 76 4.45 -5.11 -6.70
C ALA A 76 3.50 -6.20 -7.19
N LYS A 77 2.85 -6.03 -8.34
CA LYS A 77 1.91 -7.02 -8.87
C LYS A 77 2.55 -8.40 -9.14
N PRO A 78 3.74 -8.50 -9.78
CA PRO A 78 4.42 -9.79 -9.95
C PRO A 78 4.73 -10.47 -8.61
N LEU A 79 5.28 -9.75 -7.65
CA LEU A 79 5.58 -10.32 -6.34
C LEU A 79 4.31 -10.71 -5.57
N LEU A 80 3.24 -9.93 -5.66
CA LEU A 80 1.96 -10.28 -5.05
C LEU A 80 1.37 -11.54 -5.69
N SER A 81 1.44 -11.68 -7.00
CA SER A 81 0.90 -12.87 -7.68
C SER A 81 1.58 -14.17 -7.25
N LEU A 82 2.87 -14.10 -6.90
CA LEU A 82 3.65 -15.26 -6.46
C LEU A 82 3.50 -15.56 -4.96
N LEU A 83 3.43 -14.50 -4.14
CA LEU A 83 3.57 -14.64 -2.69
C LEU A 83 2.26 -14.37 -1.93
N PHE A 84 1.34 -13.59 -2.51
CA PHE A 84 0.07 -13.17 -1.89
C PHE A 84 -1.05 -13.12 -2.95
N PRO A 85 -1.41 -14.24 -3.59
CA PRO A 85 -2.31 -14.26 -4.74
C PRO A 85 -3.67 -13.60 -4.48
N ASP A 86 -4.19 -13.68 -3.25
CA ASP A 86 -5.46 -13.06 -2.85
C ASP A 86 -5.45 -11.53 -2.97
N LEU A 87 -4.26 -10.92 -2.96
CA LEU A 87 -4.10 -9.46 -3.06
C LEU A 87 -3.97 -8.95 -4.49
N THR A 88 -3.93 -9.84 -5.49
CA THR A 88 -3.91 -9.45 -6.91
C THR A 88 -5.18 -8.74 -7.36
N ARG A 89 -6.26 -8.86 -6.58
CA ARG A 89 -7.52 -8.14 -6.80
C ARG A 89 -7.40 -6.62 -6.65
N PHE A 90 -6.37 -6.12 -5.95
CA PHE A 90 -6.16 -4.69 -5.79
C PHE A 90 -5.47 -4.10 -7.03
N ALA A 91 -6.17 -3.22 -7.74
CA ALA A 91 -5.65 -2.58 -8.95
C ALA A 91 -4.45 -1.67 -8.67
N GLN A 92 -4.47 -0.99 -7.50
CA GLN A 92 -3.43 -0.05 -7.07
C GLN A 92 -2.85 -0.42 -5.68
N PRO A 93 -2.12 -1.55 -5.56
CA PRO A 93 -1.62 -2.03 -4.27
C PRO A 93 -0.64 -1.06 -3.58
N LEU A 94 -0.01 -0.15 -4.32
CA LEU A 94 0.90 0.88 -3.80
C LEU A 94 0.23 2.23 -3.57
N SER A 95 -1.09 2.35 -3.73
CA SER A 95 -1.77 3.62 -3.43
C SER A 95 -1.58 4.01 -1.96
N GLY A 96 -1.17 5.25 -1.70
CA GLY A 96 -1.09 5.83 -0.36
C GLY A 96 -2.40 6.47 0.12
N MET A 97 -3.40 6.53 -0.76
CA MET A 97 -4.74 7.04 -0.45
C MET A 97 -5.57 5.90 0.13
N ILE A 98 -5.64 5.85 1.45
CA ILE A 98 -6.23 4.75 2.20
C ILE A 98 -7.05 5.26 3.37
N ALA A 99 -7.99 4.44 3.84
CA ALA A 99 -8.67 4.65 5.11
C ALA A 99 -8.70 3.36 5.93
N GLY A 100 -8.79 3.49 7.24
CA GLY A 100 -8.87 2.34 8.12
C GLY A 100 -9.23 2.71 9.54
N LYS A 101 -9.61 1.70 10.32
CA LYS A 101 -9.80 1.85 11.76
C LYS A 101 -8.45 2.01 12.46
N LYS A 102 -8.32 3.01 13.32
CA LYS A 102 -7.13 3.24 14.13
C LYS A 102 -6.74 2.02 14.96
N SER A 103 -7.72 1.30 15.47
CA SER A 103 -7.54 0.05 16.21
C SER A 103 -6.83 -1.04 15.40
N TRP A 104 -7.01 -1.08 14.07
CA TRP A 104 -6.28 -1.97 13.16
C TRP A 104 -4.89 -1.45 12.85
N PHE A 105 -4.75 -0.16 12.54
CA PHE A 105 -3.44 0.45 12.30
C PHE A 105 -2.46 0.31 13.49
N LYS A 106 -2.96 0.24 14.72
CA LYS A 106 -2.13 0.00 15.91
C LYS A 106 -1.55 -1.42 15.99
N LYS A 107 -2.08 -2.38 15.24
CA LYS A 107 -1.65 -3.79 15.27
C LYS A 107 -0.60 -4.11 14.22
N ILE A 108 -0.32 -3.20 13.29
CA ILE A 108 0.57 -3.41 12.15
C ILE A 108 1.89 -2.67 12.29
N GLU A 109 2.87 -3.11 11.52
CA GLU A 109 4.17 -2.46 11.44
C GLU A 109 4.19 -1.44 10.29
N PHE A 110 4.54 -0.20 10.60
CA PHE A 110 4.78 0.82 9.58
C PHE A 110 6.25 0.77 9.16
N GLU A 111 6.52 0.42 7.90
CA GLU A 111 7.85 0.64 7.32
C GLU A 111 8.16 2.14 7.34
N ASN A 112 9.44 2.51 7.50
CA ASN A 112 9.79 3.94 7.61
C ASN A 112 9.76 4.66 6.25
N ASP A 113 9.82 3.94 5.15
CA ASP A 113 10.02 4.38 3.78
C ASP A 113 8.77 4.16 2.89
N TYR A 114 8.94 4.13 1.56
CA TYR A 114 7.87 3.86 0.59
C TYR A 114 7.33 2.42 0.63
N GLY A 115 7.99 1.51 1.34
CA GLY A 115 7.44 0.19 1.62
C GLY A 115 6.18 0.20 2.50
N VAL A 116 5.86 1.33 3.14
CA VAL A 116 4.71 1.47 4.05
C VAL A 116 3.38 1.16 3.37
N ASP A 117 3.16 1.62 2.14
CA ASP A 117 1.88 1.48 1.45
C ASP A 117 1.52 0.01 1.17
N ILE A 118 2.53 -0.78 0.75
CA ILE A 118 2.35 -2.22 0.54
C ILE A 118 2.40 -2.98 1.87
N GLY A 119 3.24 -2.56 2.81
CA GLY A 119 3.34 -3.16 4.13
C GLY A 119 2.02 -3.14 4.88
N ILE A 120 1.32 -2.00 4.88
CA ILE A 120 -0.01 -1.87 5.47
C ILE A 120 -1.00 -2.85 4.81
N LEU A 121 -1.03 -2.94 3.48
CA LEU A 121 -1.93 -3.85 2.76
C LEU A 121 -1.70 -5.31 3.17
N LEU A 122 -0.44 -5.73 3.23
CA LEU A 122 -0.05 -7.09 3.59
C LEU A 122 -0.38 -7.42 5.05
N ASP A 123 -0.10 -6.50 5.97
CA ASP A 123 -0.39 -6.69 7.39
C ASP A 123 -1.90 -6.73 7.66
N MET A 124 -2.69 -5.87 7.00
CA MET A 124 -4.15 -5.90 7.09
C MET A 124 -4.72 -7.22 6.58
N HIS A 125 -4.19 -7.76 5.47
CA HIS A 125 -4.56 -9.06 4.95
C HIS A 125 -4.23 -10.18 5.95
N THR A 126 -3.00 -10.22 6.46
CA THR A 126 -2.54 -11.24 7.41
C THR A 126 -3.36 -11.23 8.70
N LEU A 127 -3.78 -10.06 9.16
CA LEU A 127 -4.64 -9.93 10.34
C LEU A 127 -6.12 -10.25 10.08
N GLY A 128 -6.51 -10.55 8.84
CA GLY A 128 -7.90 -10.87 8.47
C GLY A 128 -8.83 -9.66 8.46
N ALA A 129 -8.32 -8.46 8.21
CA ALA A 129 -9.15 -7.27 8.05
C ALA A 129 -10.09 -7.40 6.86
N ARG A 130 -11.34 -6.95 6.99
CA ARG A 130 -12.25 -6.82 5.86
C ARG A 130 -11.81 -5.64 5.00
N MET A 131 -11.27 -5.95 3.81
CA MET A 131 -10.67 -4.95 2.93
C MET A 131 -11.53 -4.68 1.71
N LYS A 132 -11.71 -3.40 1.38
CA LYS A 132 -12.37 -2.93 0.15
C LYS A 132 -11.42 -2.08 -0.69
N GLU A 133 -11.61 -2.11 -2.00
CA GLU A 133 -11.05 -1.14 -2.93
C GLU A 133 -12.14 -0.18 -3.37
N VAL A 134 -11.84 1.12 -3.41
CA VAL A 134 -12.77 2.19 -3.81
C VAL A 134 -12.16 2.98 -4.95
N ASN A 135 -12.91 3.10 -6.06
CA ASN A 135 -12.48 3.94 -7.17
C ASN A 135 -12.74 5.42 -6.82
N ILE A 136 -11.67 6.21 -6.88
CA ILE A 136 -11.69 7.64 -6.59
C ILE A 136 -11.65 8.52 -7.85
N GLY A 137 -11.90 7.91 -9.03
CA GLY A 137 -11.88 8.59 -10.32
C GLY A 137 -10.48 8.81 -10.87
N PHE A 138 -10.32 9.84 -11.68
CA PHE A 138 -9.05 10.15 -12.32
C PHE A 138 -8.16 11.00 -11.40
N ILE A 139 -6.89 10.60 -11.28
CA ILE A 139 -5.88 11.39 -10.57
C ILE A 139 -4.64 11.64 -11.45
N GLU A 140 -4.04 12.80 -11.29
CA GLU A 140 -2.74 13.14 -11.87
C GLU A 140 -1.68 13.21 -10.77
N ASN A 141 -0.54 12.60 -11.04
CA ASN A 141 0.64 12.79 -10.23
C ASN A 141 1.88 13.01 -11.13
N ARG A 142 2.93 13.57 -10.55
CA ARG A 142 4.17 13.85 -11.26
C ARG A 142 4.92 12.55 -11.59
N MET A 143 5.56 12.52 -12.75
CA MET A 143 6.48 11.41 -13.12
C MET A 143 7.71 11.46 -12.23
N GLN A 144 8.09 10.29 -11.74
CA GLN A 144 9.31 10.10 -10.94
C GLN A 144 10.51 9.78 -11.84
N THR A 145 11.71 10.19 -11.42
CA THR A 145 12.97 9.82 -12.07
C THR A 145 13.27 8.33 -11.91
N TRP A 146 14.15 7.79 -12.76
CA TRP A 146 14.57 6.39 -12.67
C TRP A 146 15.25 6.06 -11.34
N GLU A 147 16.02 6.99 -10.75
CA GLU A 147 16.65 6.81 -9.45
C GLU A 147 15.62 6.71 -8.33
N GLN A 148 14.60 7.58 -8.36
CA GLN A 148 13.48 7.52 -7.41
C GLN A 148 12.71 6.20 -7.53
N LEU A 149 12.42 5.75 -8.77
CA LEU A 149 11.75 4.49 -9.03
C LEU A 149 12.58 3.29 -8.57
N ALA A 150 13.90 3.29 -8.80
CA ALA A 150 14.81 2.23 -8.35
C ALA A 150 14.84 2.13 -6.82
N LYS A 151 14.90 3.28 -6.12
CA LYS A 151 14.81 3.33 -4.66
C LYS A 151 13.49 2.76 -4.18
N MET A 152 12.37 3.25 -4.72
CA MET A 152 11.02 2.80 -4.37
C MET A 152 10.85 1.30 -4.64
N SER A 153 11.33 0.79 -5.78
CA SER A 153 11.29 -0.64 -6.12
C SER A 153 11.97 -1.51 -5.07
N ARG A 154 13.15 -1.08 -4.59
CA ARG A 154 13.88 -1.79 -3.54
C ARG A 154 13.13 -1.80 -2.21
N GLU A 155 12.57 -0.66 -1.80
CA GLU A 155 11.84 -0.52 -0.55
C GLU A 155 10.54 -1.34 -0.56
N VAL A 156 9.80 -1.31 -1.68
CA VAL A 156 8.60 -2.13 -1.90
C VAL A 156 8.94 -3.63 -1.89
N SER A 157 9.96 -4.06 -2.63
CA SER A 157 10.40 -5.46 -2.65
C SER A 157 10.79 -5.94 -1.26
N LYS A 158 11.55 -5.13 -0.52
CA LYS A 158 11.97 -5.44 0.86
C LYS A 158 10.76 -5.63 1.78
N ALA A 159 9.75 -4.76 1.70
CA ALA A 159 8.55 -4.84 2.52
C ALA A 159 7.74 -6.11 2.23
N ILE A 160 7.61 -6.49 0.94
CA ILE A 160 6.93 -7.72 0.52
C ILE A 160 7.69 -8.96 1.00
N LEU A 161 8.99 -9.04 0.70
CA LEU A 161 9.82 -10.20 1.04
C LEU A 161 9.96 -10.41 2.56
N LYS A 162 9.98 -9.32 3.34
CA LYS A 162 9.98 -9.38 4.81
C LYS A 162 8.74 -10.13 5.32
N ARG A 163 7.58 -9.86 4.75
CA ARG A 163 6.32 -10.48 5.15
C ARG A 163 6.11 -11.87 4.56
N ALA A 164 6.69 -12.13 3.41
CA ALA A 164 6.67 -13.46 2.80
C ALA A 164 7.45 -14.52 3.59
N LYS A 165 8.45 -14.12 4.39
CA LYS A 165 9.22 -15.05 5.25
C LYS A 165 8.38 -15.76 6.32
N SER A 166 7.22 -15.23 6.65
CA SER A 166 6.26 -15.85 7.58
C SER A 166 5.27 -16.80 6.89
N ILE A 167 5.31 -16.89 5.56
CA ILE A 167 4.48 -17.80 4.78
C ILE A 167 5.32 -19.06 4.53
N GLU A 168 4.85 -20.21 5.02
CA GLU A 168 5.36 -21.49 4.53
C GLU A 168 5.08 -21.56 3.04
N VAL A 169 6.14 -21.55 2.23
CA VAL A 169 6.06 -21.73 0.78
C VAL A 169 5.63 -23.18 0.54
N THR A 170 4.33 -23.42 0.55
CA THR A 170 3.75 -24.76 0.33
C THR A 170 3.79 -25.17 -1.14
N ASN A 171 4.27 -24.32 -2.05
CA ASN A 171 4.30 -24.61 -3.49
C ASN A 171 5.73 -24.59 -4.03
N LEU A 172 6.46 -25.67 -3.74
CA LEU A 172 7.81 -25.94 -4.26
C LEU A 172 7.87 -25.99 -5.81
N GLU A 173 6.76 -26.33 -6.48
CA GLU A 173 6.68 -26.34 -7.96
C GLU A 173 7.01 -25.00 -8.59
N THR A 174 6.69 -23.89 -7.93
CA THR A 174 7.00 -22.54 -8.43
C THR A 174 8.51 -22.26 -8.39
N LEU A 175 9.22 -22.78 -7.40
CA LEU A 175 10.68 -22.63 -7.28
C LEU A 175 11.44 -23.54 -8.24
N GLU A 176 10.94 -24.74 -8.51
CA GLU A 176 11.50 -25.66 -9.51
C GLU A 176 11.35 -25.10 -10.92
N ASN A 177 10.22 -24.48 -11.26
CA ASN A 177 10.02 -23.80 -12.54
C ASN A 177 10.98 -22.61 -12.75
N ILE A 178 11.33 -21.87 -11.70
CA ILE A 178 12.33 -20.79 -11.79
C ILE A 178 13.73 -21.35 -12.02
N SER A 179 14.09 -22.49 -11.43
CA SER A 179 15.39 -23.15 -11.67
C SER A 179 15.52 -23.69 -13.09
N VAL A 180 14.44 -24.24 -13.66
CA VAL A 180 14.40 -24.72 -15.05
C VAL A 180 14.58 -23.57 -16.06
N ILE A 181 13.95 -22.40 -15.82
CA ILE A 181 14.13 -21.22 -16.66
C ILE A 181 15.58 -20.73 -16.64
N ARG A 182 16.23 -20.74 -15.47
CA ARG A 182 17.64 -20.35 -15.32
C ARG A 182 18.57 -21.25 -16.15
N THR A 183 18.35 -22.57 -16.10
CA THR A 183 19.15 -23.55 -16.84
C THR A 183 18.99 -23.43 -18.36
N GLN A 184 17.84 -22.93 -18.85
CA GLN A 184 17.59 -22.70 -20.28
C GLN A 184 18.20 -21.39 -20.79
N MET A 185 18.52 -20.42 -19.94
CA MET A 185 19.16 -19.16 -20.31
C MET A 185 20.69 -19.23 -20.35
N ASP A 186 21.28 -20.25 -19.80
CA ASP A 186 22.75 -20.49 -19.77
C ASP A 186 23.24 -21.39 -20.93
N HIS A 187 22.39 -21.69 -21.92
CA HIS A 187 22.66 -22.38 -23.19
C HIS A 187 22.25 -21.54 -24.39
#